data_42368f527e7c7aeb541b04257a9f4957
#
_entry.id   42368f527e7c7aeb541b04257a9f4957
#
_cell.length_a   1.000
_cell.length_b   1.000
_cell.length_c   1.000
_cell.angle_alpha   90.00
_cell.angle_beta   90.00
_cell.angle_gamma   90.00
#
_symmetry.space_group_name_H-M   'P 1'
#
loop_
_entity.id
_entity.type
_entity.pdbx_description
1 polymer ?
#
loop_
_entity_poly.entity_id
_entity_poly.type
_entity_poly.pdbx_seq_one_letter_code
_entity_poly.pdbx_strand_id
1 'polypeptide(L)'
;MSNVKIAATAQKRPLIFTDLGSRQVAADFSGGTLSTDAGALLLRQVDVNLGLTAELSQCFCDQRNPLWVDHSVQELVRQRIFATALGYEDINDHQRLRLDPLLAAACGKTDPLGEERVLPQHRGIALAAPSTLNRLELSNNKATRCHKLPHDPAKVEACLLKMGVRCLPKDAEEAVVDLDAMGHRLHGLQEGRRFNAYYDDY
;
A
#
# COMPACT_ATOMS: atom_id res chain seq x y z
N MET A 1 -37.56 -20.86 4.36
CA MET A 1 -36.38 -20.11 3.90
C MET A 1 -36.81 -18.67 3.72
N SER A 2 -36.62 -17.86 4.73
CA SER A 2 -37.01 -16.43 4.75
C SER A 2 -35.94 -15.59 4.08
N ASN A 3 -36.29 -15.02 2.93
CA ASN A 3 -35.49 -13.97 2.28
C ASN A 3 -35.41 -12.75 3.20
N VAL A 4 -34.31 -12.59 3.89
CA VAL A 4 -33.98 -11.34 4.54
C VAL A 4 -33.62 -10.34 3.44
N LYS A 5 -34.60 -9.54 3.02
CA LYS A 5 -34.32 -8.30 2.28
C LYS A 5 -33.62 -7.36 3.26
N ILE A 6 -32.31 -7.28 3.17
CA ILE A 6 -31.56 -6.16 3.76
C ILE A 6 -32.00 -4.94 2.94
N ALA A 7 -32.96 -4.19 3.47
CA ALA A 7 -33.25 -2.86 2.97
C ALA A 7 -32.01 -2.00 3.29
N ALA A 8 -31.15 -1.84 2.30
CA ALA A 8 -30.11 -0.82 2.33
C ALA A 8 -30.81 0.53 2.39
N THR A 9 -31.02 1.04 3.61
CA THR A 9 -31.40 2.45 3.81
C THR A 9 -30.19 3.25 3.38
N ALA A 10 -30.15 3.59 2.09
CA ALA A 10 -29.06 4.35 1.50
C ALA A 10 -28.86 5.62 2.33
N GLN A 11 -27.70 5.71 2.95
CA GLN A 11 -27.26 6.92 3.60
C GLN A 11 -27.19 8.00 2.52
N LYS A 12 -28.13 8.94 2.53
CA LYS A 12 -28.30 9.94 1.46
C LYS A 12 -27.16 10.98 1.39
N ARG A 13 -26.18 10.89 2.31
CA ARG A 13 -25.06 11.84 2.35
C ARG A 13 -23.74 11.10 2.03
N PRO A 14 -22.93 11.65 1.14
CA PRO A 14 -21.63 11.09 0.86
C PRO A 14 -20.73 11.11 2.10
N LEU A 15 -19.89 10.09 2.25
CA LEU A 15 -18.79 10.09 3.20
C LEU A 15 -17.69 10.97 2.64
N ILE A 16 -17.27 11.99 3.38
CA ILE A 16 -16.21 12.90 2.99
C ILE A 16 -14.90 12.43 3.59
N PHE A 17 -13.88 12.31 2.78
CA PHE A 17 -12.52 11.91 3.17
C PHE A 17 -11.57 13.09 3.04
N THR A 18 -10.32 12.92 3.50
CA THR A 18 -9.28 13.96 3.38
C THR A 18 -9.03 14.32 1.91
N ASP A 19 -9.03 15.59 1.62
CA ASP A 19 -8.85 16.13 0.27
C ASP A 19 -7.51 15.73 -0.37
N LEU A 20 -7.49 15.68 -1.69
CA LEU A 20 -6.31 15.51 -2.52
C LEU A 20 -5.94 16.86 -3.15
N GLY A 21 -5.13 17.63 -2.46
CA GLY A 21 -4.82 18.99 -2.89
C GLY A 21 -6.10 19.82 -2.96
N SER A 22 -6.48 20.31 -4.16
CA SER A 22 -7.73 21.07 -4.39
C SER A 22 -8.94 20.20 -4.71
N ARG A 23 -8.80 18.86 -4.74
CA ARG A 23 -9.89 17.94 -5.10
C ARG A 23 -10.49 17.30 -3.85
N GLN A 24 -11.79 17.44 -3.66
CA GLN A 24 -12.51 16.76 -2.59
C GLN A 24 -12.65 15.27 -2.92
N VAL A 25 -12.42 14.41 -1.91
CA VAL A 25 -12.66 12.97 -2.00
C VAL A 25 -13.93 12.63 -1.26
N ALA A 26 -14.92 12.10 -1.97
CA ALA A 26 -16.20 11.68 -1.42
C ALA A 26 -16.56 10.29 -1.94
N ALA A 27 -17.26 9.49 -1.13
CA ALA A 27 -17.83 8.21 -1.53
C ALA A 27 -19.28 8.12 -1.07
N ASP A 28 -20.13 7.51 -1.90
CA ASP A 28 -21.50 7.20 -1.55
C ASP A 28 -21.90 5.79 -2.01
N PHE A 29 -23.08 5.36 -1.64
CA PHE A 29 -23.65 4.05 -1.99
C PHE A 29 -24.78 4.18 -3.02
N SER A 30 -24.80 5.26 -3.80
CA SER A 30 -25.81 5.52 -4.85
C SER A 30 -25.48 4.84 -6.18
N GLY A 31 -24.24 4.36 -6.34
CA GLY A 31 -23.80 3.62 -7.53
C GLY A 31 -24.40 2.20 -7.59
N GLY A 32 -24.42 1.61 -8.78
CA GLY A 32 -24.76 0.19 -8.97
C GLY A 32 -23.72 -0.74 -8.33
N THR A 33 -23.78 -2.03 -8.66
CA THR A 33 -22.79 -3.03 -8.23
C THR A 33 -21.41 -2.69 -8.82
N LEU A 34 -20.63 -1.91 -8.08
CA LEU A 34 -19.30 -1.51 -8.48
C LEU A 34 -18.27 -1.93 -7.44
N SER A 35 -17.12 -2.24 -7.95
CA SER A 35 -15.83 -2.52 -7.36
C SER A 35 -15.78 -2.71 -5.84
N THR A 36 -15.13 -3.76 -5.44
CA THR A 36 -15.02 -4.28 -4.08
C THR A 36 -14.02 -3.51 -3.21
N ASP A 37 -13.11 -2.73 -3.81
CA ASP A 37 -11.95 -2.18 -3.09
C ASP A 37 -12.17 -0.78 -2.49
N ALA A 38 -13.42 -0.36 -2.30
CA ALA A 38 -13.77 0.91 -1.65
C ALA A 38 -13.18 1.05 -0.24
N GLY A 39 -12.86 -0.06 0.42
CA GLY A 39 -12.10 -0.10 1.67
C GLY A 39 -10.74 0.58 1.62
N ALA A 40 -10.13 0.74 0.44
CA ALA A 40 -8.89 1.49 0.25
C ALA A 40 -8.97 2.94 0.75
N LEU A 41 -10.14 3.58 0.68
CA LEU A 41 -10.35 4.93 1.20
C LEU A 41 -10.29 4.97 2.73
N LEU A 42 -10.74 3.92 3.41
CA LEU A 42 -10.61 3.79 4.86
C LEU A 42 -9.15 3.60 5.25
N LEU A 43 -8.40 2.76 4.51
CA LEU A 43 -6.96 2.59 4.73
C LEU A 43 -6.22 3.92 4.57
N ARG A 44 -6.58 4.70 3.54
CA ARG A 44 -6.02 6.05 3.36
C ARG A 44 -6.30 6.94 4.57
N GLN A 45 -7.53 6.93 5.10
CA GLN A 45 -7.87 7.76 6.25
C GLN A 45 -7.11 7.34 7.51
N VAL A 46 -6.95 6.04 7.73
CA VAL A 46 -6.12 5.50 8.81
C VAL A 46 -4.66 5.94 8.64
N ASP A 47 -4.10 5.80 7.43
CA ASP A 47 -2.73 6.20 7.15
C ASP A 47 -2.50 7.71 7.34
N VAL A 48 -3.45 8.56 6.95
CA VAL A 48 -3.38 10.00 7.19
C VAL A 48 -3.30 10.32 8.68
N ASN A 49 -4.04 9.59 9.52
CA ASN A 49 -4.06 9.80 10.97
C ASN A 49 -2.80 9.25 11.64
N LEU A 50 -2.31 8.09 11.21
CA LEU A 50 -1.13 7.43 11.78
C LEU A 50 0.18 8.02 11.23
N GLY A 51 0.21 8.44 9.98
CA GLY A 51 1.41 8.88 9.28
C GLY A 51 2.36 7.74 8.90
N LEU A 52 1.89 6.47 8.90
CA LEU A 52 2.73 5.29 8.68
C LEU A 52 3.50 5.37 7.37
N THR A 53 2.81 5.55 6.25
CA THR A 53 3.48 5.54 4.94
C THR A 53 4.38 6.76 4.74
N ALA A 54 4.03 7.89 5.36
CA ALA A 54 4.87 9.09 5.33
C ALA A 54 6.18 8.87 6.08
N GLU A 55 6.12 8.32 7.29
CA GLU A 55 7.33 8.01 8.08
C GLU A 55 8.15 6.89 7.43
N LEU A 56 7.50 5.82 6.95
CA LEU A 56 8.19 4.71 6.29
C LEU A 56 8.88 5.15 5.00
N SER A 57 8.28 6.06 4.22
CA SER A 57 8.90 6.59 3.01
C SER A 57 10.20 7.35 3.27
N GLN A 58 10.38 7.93 4.46
CA GLN A 58 11.60 8.62 4.87
C GLN A 58 12.76 7.67 5.19
N CYS A 59 12.49 6.37 5.31
CA CYS A 59 13.53 5.36 5.47
C CYS A 59 14.28 5.08 4.15
N PHE A 60 13.76 5.56 3.03
CA PHE A 60 14.34 5.42 1.70
C PHE A 60 15.08 6.68 1.26
N CYS A 61 16.15 6.50 0.53
CA CYS A 61 16.88 7.58 -0.11
C CYS A 61 16.62 7.54 -1.62
N ASP A 62 15.84 8.49 -2.14
CA ASP A 62 15.52 8.53 -3.57
C ASP A 62 16.68 9.11 -4.39
N GLN A 63 17.38 8.24 -5.11
CA GLN A 63 18.48 8.59 -6.00
C GLN A 63 18.07 8.58 -7.49
N ARG A 64 16.76 8.56 -7.77
CA ARG A 64 16.26 8.68 -9.13
C ARG A 64 16.41 10.12 -9.63
N ASN A 65 16.53 10.27 -10.95
CA ASN A 65 16.50 11.60 -11.54
C ASN A 65 15.06 12.19 -11.42
N PRO A 66 14.88 13.33 -10.73
CA PRO A 66 13.56 13.92 -10.49
C PRO A 66 12.73 14.18 -11.76
N LEU A 67 13.40 14.44 -12.88
CA LEU A 67 12.74 14.69 -14.16
C LEU A 67 12.03 13.44 -14.75
N TRP A 68 12.35 12.25 -14.22
CA TRP A 68 11.82 10.97 -14.68
C TRP A 68 11.08 10.21 -13.59
N VAL A 69 10.74 10.88 -12.49
CA VAL A 69 10.00 10.27 -11.37
C VAL A 69 8.51 10.50 -11.58
N ASP A 70 7.81 9.46 -11.99
CA ASP A 70 6.35 9.45 -12.14
C ASP A 70 5.61 9.16 -10.82
N HIS A 71 6.29 8.48 -9.88
CA HIS A 71 5.73 8.04 -8.61
C HIS A 71 6.72 8.35 -7.49
N SER A 72 6.30 9.14 -6.51
CA SER A 72 7.07 9.41 -5.31
C SER A 72 7.28 8.12 -4.49
N VAL A 73 8.28 8.12 -3.61
CA VAL A 73 8.50 6.97 -2.70
C VAL A 73 7.26 6.69 -1.86
N GLN A 74 6.62 7.73 -1.34
CA GLN A 74 5.42 7.59 -0.52
C GLN A 74 4.25 6.97 -1.30
N GLU A 75 4.05 7.34 -2.56
CA GLU A 75 3.03 6.72 -3.41
C GLU A 75 3.32 5.24 -3.67
N LEU A 76 4.58 4.87 -3.90
CA LEU A 76 4.97 3.48 -4.08
C LEU A 76 4.74 2.66 -2.81
N VAL A 77 5.12 3.19 -1.65
CA VAL A 77 4.92 2.56 -0.34
C VAL A 77 3.41 2.39 -0.07
N ARG A 78 2.61 3.44 -0.29
CA ARG A 78 1.14 3.36 -0.15
C ARG A 78 0.53 2.31 -1.05
N GLN A 79 0.89 2.33 -2.33
CA GLN A 79 0.37 1.38 -3.30
C GLN A 79 0.63 -0.06 -2.86
N ARG A 80 1.82 -0.34 -2.35
CA ARG A 80 2.17 -1.70 -1.92
C ARG A 80 1.47 -2.09 -0.62
N ILE A 81 1.50 -1.23 0.40
CA ILE A 81 0.87 -1.50 1.69
C ILE A 81 -0.65 -1.64 1.55
N PHE A 82 -1.30 -0.74 0.81
CA PHE A 82 -2.75 -0.79 0.66
C PHE A 82 -3.20 -2.00 -0.15
N ALA A 83 -2.48 -2.35 -1.22
CA ALA A 83 -2.78 -3.56 -1.97
C ALA A 83 -2.64 -4.81 -1.11
N THR A 84 -1.57 -4.94 -0.33
CA THR A 84 -1.38 -6.05 0.60
C THR A 84 -2.50 -6.12 1.65
N ALA A 85 -2.89 -4.98 2.23
CA ALA A 85 -3.99 -4.91 3.19
C ALA A 85 -5.37 -5.25 2.59
N LEU A 86 -5.52 -5.12 1.27
CA LEU A 86 -6.71 -5.53 0.52
C LEU A 86 -6.65 -7.00 0.06
N GLY A 87 -5.58 -7.73 0.36
CA GLY A 87 -5.40 -9.13 0.00
C GLY A 87 -4.63 -9.38 -1.30
N TYR A 88 -4.05 -8.34 -1.91
CA TYR A 88 -3.22 -8.45 -3.11
C TYR A 88 -1.73 -8.55 -2.72
N GLU A 89 -1.32 -9.72 -2.27
CA GLU A 89 0.04 -9.98 -1.82
C GLU A 89 1.03 -10.12 -2.99
N ASP A 90 0.57 -10.69 -4.12
CA ASP A 90 1.40 -10.87 -5.31
C ASP A 90 1.65 -9.51 -5.98
N ILE A 91 2.93 -9.22 -6.18
CA ILE A 91 3.35 -8.00 -6.89
C ILE A 91 2.82 -7.95 -8.34
N ASN A 92 2.53 -9.10 -8.95
CA ASN A 92 1.98 -9.18 -10.29
C ASN A 92 0.54 -8.66 -10.38
N ASP A 93 -0.22 -8.67 -9.29
CA ASP A 93 -1.57 -8.10 -9.24
C ASP A 93 -1.57 -6.61 -9.60
N HIS A 94 -0.45 -5.94 -9.32
CA HIS A 94 -0.27 -4.53 -9.70
C HIS A 94 -0.28 -4.30 -11.21
N GLN A 95 -0.20 -5.33 -12.05
CA GLN A 95 -0.44 -5.16 -13.49
C GLN A 95 -1.90 -4.72 -13.78
N ARG A 96 -2.84 -5.12 -12.94
CA ARG A 96 -4.25 -4.74 -13.01
C ARG A 96 -4.54 -3.54 -12.10
N LEU A 97 -4.08 -3.60 -10.85
CA LEU A 97 -4.33 -2.56 -9.84
C LEU A 97 -3.83 -1.18 -10.25
N ARG A 98 -2.78 -1.09 -11.07
CA ARG A 98 -2.28 0.20 -11.56
C ARG A 98 -3.25 0.98 -12.44
N LEU A 99 -4.32 0.33 -12.90
CA LEU A 99 -5.39 0.93 -13.69
C LEU A 99 -6.58 1.35 -12.82
N ASP A 100 -6.58 1.03 -11.53
CA ASP A 100 -7.67 1.31 -10.62
C ASP A 100 -7.60 2.76 -10.12
N PRO A 101 -8.56 3.62 -10.52
CA PRO A 101 -8.56 5.02 -10.12
C PRO A 101 -8.87 5.22 -8.63
N LEU A 102 -9.62 4.29 -8.00
CA LEU A 102 -9.91 4.38 -6.57
C LEU A 102 -8.67 4.08 -5.74
N LEU A 103 -7.92 3.03 -6.09
CA LEU A 103 -6.63 2.76 -5.44
C LEU A 103 -5.64 3.90 -5.70
N ALA A 104 -5.64 4.50 -6.90
CA ALA A 104 -4.81 5.65 -7.21
C ALA A 104 -5.15 6.86 -6.31
N ALA A 105 -6.44 7.16 -6.13
CA ALA A 105 -6.90 8.20 -5.22
C ALA A 105 -6.51 7.88 -3.76
N ALA A 106 -6.65 6.63 -3.33
CA ALA A 106 -6.23 6.18 -2.01
C ALA A 106 -4.72 6.37 -1.83
N CYS A 107 -3.91 6.07 -2.83
CA CYS A 107 -2.46 6.28 -2.81
C CYS A 107 -2.03 7.76 -2.86
N GLY A 108 -2.95 8.67 -3.10
CA GLY A 108 -2.67 10.12 -3.09
C GLY A 108 -2.39 10.71 -4.45
N LYS A 109 -2.74 10.01 -5.55
CA LYS A 109 -2.61 10.56 -6.90
C LYS A 109 -3.59 11.71 -7.13
N THR A 110 -3.08 12.86 -7.55
CA THR A 110 -3.90 14.03 -7.95
C THR A 110 -4.59 13.80 -9.28
N ASP A 111 -4.00 12.93 -10.12
CA ASP A 111 -4.59 12.45 -11.38
C ASP A 111 -4.85 10.94 -11.26
N PRO A 112 -5.98 10.51 -10.65
CA PRO A 112 -6.28 9.11 -10.41
C PRO A 112 -6.65 8.33 -11.67
N LEU A 113 -6.92 9.02 -12.79
CA LEU A 113 -7.15 8.40 -14.09
C LEU A 113 -5.88 8.26 -14.93
N GLY A 114 -4.81 8.95 -14.55
CA GLY A 114 -3.55 8.93 -15.28
C GLY A 114 -3.62 9.64 -16.64
N GLU A 115 -4.51 10.61 -16.80
CA GLU A 115 -4.72 11.32 -18.08
C GLU A 115 -3.61 12.35 -18.37
N GLU A 116 -3.03 12.93 -17.29
CA GLU A 116 -2.01 13.97 -17.36
C GLU A 116 -0.59 13.42 -17.51
N ARG A 117 -0.43 12.11 -17.77
CA ARG A 117 0.89 11.48 -17.93
C ARG A 117 1.66 12.07 -19.10
N VAL A 118 2.92 12.42 -18.85
CA VAL A 118 3.82 13.03 -19.85
C VAL A 118 3.98 12.14 -21.09
N LEU A 119 4.19 10.84 -20.88
CA LEU A 119 4.34 9.88 -21.96
C LEU A 119 2.97 9.36 -22.41
N PRO A 120 2.57 9.56 -23.68
CA PRO A 120 1.25 9.14 -24.18
C PRO A 120 0.94 7.67 -23.95
N GLN A 121 1.93 6.78 -24.04
CA GLN A 121 1.76 5.34 -23.80
C GLN A 121 1.46 4.99 -22.31
N HIS A 122 1.64 5.95 -21.41
CA HIS A 122 1.34 5.77 -19.99
C HIS A 122 0.01 6.40 -19.58
N ARG A 123 -0.69 7.07 -20.49
CA ARG A 123 -2.01 7.64 -20.20
C ARG A 123 -3.02 6.56 -19.91
N GLY A 124 -3.90 6.82 -18.95
CA GLY A 124 -4.83 5.83 -18.40
C GLY A 124 -4.21 4.88 -17.36
N ILE A 125 -2.94 5.13 -16.96
CA ILE A 125 -2.23 4.31 -15.98
C ILE A 125 -1.75 5.22 -14.85
N ALA A 126 -2.49 5.26 -13.76
CA ALA A 126 -2.20 6.19 -12.66
C ALA A 126 -1.10 5.69 -11.70
N LEU A 127 -1.02 4.36 -11.48
CA LEU A 127 -0.14 3.77 -10.49
C LEU A 127 1.07 3.05 -11.09
N ALA A 128 2.01 2.68 -10.24
CA ALA A 128 3.26 2.05 -10.62
C ALA A 128 3.06 0.60 -11.12
N ALA A 129 3.89 0.21 -12.09
CA ALA A 129 3.95 -1.16 -12.59
C ALA A 129 4.64 -2.10 -11.58
N PRO A 130 4.39 -3.43 -11.66
CA PRO A 130 5.07 -4.43 -10.84
C PRO A 130 6.59 -4.28 -10.81
N SER A 131 7.22 -4.02 -11.95
CA SER A 131 8.67 -3.83 -12.04
C SER A 131 9.19 -2.63 -11.25
N THR A 132 8.38 -1.59 -11.07
CA THR A 132 8.76 -0.42 -10.27
C THR A 132 8.64 -0.73 -8.78
N LEU A 133 7.59 -1.43 -8.37
CA LEU A 133 7.41 -1.89 -6.99
C LEU A 133 8.44 -2.94 -6.59
N ASN A 134 8.77 -3.86 -7.50
CA ASN A 134 9.85 -4.83 -7.28
C ASN A 134 11.19 -4.15 -6.99
N ARG A 135 11.50 -3.03 -7.67
CA ARG A 135 12.71 -2.25 -7.37
C ARG A 135 12.67 -1.55 -6.01
N LEU A 136 11.50 -1.27 -5.47
CA LEU A 136 11.33 -0.77 -4.11
C LEU A 136 11.58 -1.91 -3.10
N GLU A 137 10.92 -3.06 -3.28
CA GLU A 137 10.99 -4.20 -2.34
C GLU A 137 12.38 -4.85 -2.31
N LEU A 138 13.00 -5.03 -3.48
CA LEU A 138 14.34 -5.62 -3.57
C LEU A 138 15.45 -4.59 -3.40
N SER A 139 15.14 -3.39 -2.91
CA SER A 139 16.17 -2.42 -2.56
C SER A 139 16.95 -2.91 -1.32
N ASN A 140 18.18 -2.49 -1.22
CA ASN A 140 19.04 -2.73 -0.07
C ASN A 140 19.64 -1.40 0.41
N ASN A 141 20.62 -1.45 1.30
CA ASN A 141 21.24 -0.25 1.87
C ASN A 141 22.13 0.54 0.89
N LYS A 142 22.35 0.03 -0.33
CA LYS A 142 23.17 0.69 -1.35
C LYS A 142 22.42 0.77 -2.67
N ALA A 143 22.46 1.93 -3.30
CA ALA A 143 21.93 2.10 -4.64
C ALA A 143 22.76 1.33 -5.67
N THR A 144 22.05 0.79 -6.65
CA THR A 144 22.65 0.17 -7.83
C THR A 144 22.15 0.83 -9.10
N ARG A 145 22.63 0.41 -10.27
CA ARG A 145 22.14 0.90 -11.56
C ARG A 145 20.62 0.74 -11.70
N CYS A 146 20.05 -0.36 -11.19
CA CYS A 146 18.63 -0.70 -11.34
C CYS A 146 17.80 -0.34 -10.10
N HIS A 147 18.38 -0.39 -8.90
CA HIS A 147 17.72 -0.12 -7.62
C HIS A 147 18.22 1.21 -7.07
N LYS A 148 17.48 2.28 -7.32
CA LYS A 148 17.84 3.65 -6.93
C LYS A 148 17.07 4.18 -5.73
N LEU A 149 16.48 3.28 -4.97
CA LEU A 149 15.73 3.55 -3.75
C LEU A 149 16.35 2.78 -2.57
N PRO A 150 17.63 2.98 -2.23
CA PRO A 150 18.20 2.31 -1.07
C PRO A 150 17.43 2.71 0.18
N HIS A 151 17.30 1.77 1.11
CA HIS A 151 16.69 2.00 2.40
C HIS A 151 17.66 1.69 3.53
N ASP A 152 17.39 2.24 4.70
CA ASP A 152 18.09 1.97 5.93
C ASP A 152 17.26 0.99 6.77
N PRO A 153 17.67 -0.30 6.90
CA PRO A 153 16.91 -1.29 7.65
C PRO A 153 16.67 -0.89 9.11
N ALA A 154 17.66 -0.26 9.76
CA ALA A 154 17.52 0.16 11.16
C ALA A 154 16.46 1.26 11.30
N LYS A 155 16.35 2.17 10.32
CA LYS A 155 15.27 3.16 10.30
C LYS A 155 13.90 2.53 10.06
N VAL A 156 13.81 1.51 9.21
CA VAL A 156 12.56 0.77 8.98
C VAL A 156 12.12 0.11 10.26
N GLU A 157 13.00 -0.63 10.95
CA GLU A 157 12.71 -1.27 12.23
C GLU A 157 12.27 -0.23 13.29
N ALA A 158 13.01 0.86 13.43
CA ALA A 158 12.65 1.94 14.37
C ALA A 158 11.29 2.58 14.04
N CYS A 159 10.98 2.76 12.75
CA CYS A 159 9.71 3.27 12.29
C CYS A 159 8.57 2.33 12.69
N LEU A 160 8.70 1.03 12.42
CA LEU A 160 7.67 0.04 12.76
C LEU A 160 7.48 -0.08 14.27
N LEU A 161 8.55 -0.12 15.05
CA LEU A 161 8.49 -0.12 16.51
C LEU A 161 7.77 1.11 17.05
N LYS A 162 8.13 2.30 16.57
CA LYS A 162 7.48 3.55 16.93
C LYS A 162 5.97 3.53 16.62
N MET A 163 5.58 2.99 15.47
CA MET A 163 4.16 2.83 15.11
C MET A 163 3.46 1.86 16.04
N GLY A 164 4.05 0.70 16.33
CA GLY A 164 3.51 -0.27 17.29
C GLY A 164 3.27 0.36 18.66
N VAL A 165 4.25 1.08 19.19
CA VAL A 165 4.12 1.79 20.49
C VAL A 165 3.01 2.83 20.47
N ARG A 166 2.83 3.57 19.37
CA ARG A 166 1.71 4.54 19.23
C ARG A 166 0.33 3.90 19.24
N CYS A 167 0.22 2.64 18.84
CA CYS A 167 -1.03 1.89 18.84
C CYS A 167 -1.38 1.30 20.21
N LEU A 168 -0.46 1.31 21.17
CA LEU A 168 -0.75 0.88 22.53
C LEU A 168 -1.66 1.88 23.24
N PRO A 169 -2.54 1.42 24.16
CA PRO A 169 -3.28 2.29 25.05
C PRO A 169 -2.33 3.20 25.84
N LYS A 170 -2.72 4.45 26.04
CA LYS A 170 -1.87 5.44 26.76
C LYS A 170 -1.60 5.08 28.22
N ASP A 171 -2.45 4.26 28.79
CA ASP A 171 -2.42 3.75 30.15
C ASP A 171 -1.92 2.31 30.24
N ALA A 172 -1.35 1.77 29.16
CA ALA A 172 -0.78 0.43 29.18
C ALA A 172 0.46 0.40 30.09
N GLU A 173 0.39 -0.39 31.16
CA GLU A 173 1.53 -0.64 32.06
C GLU A 173 2.41 -1.77 31.54
N GLU A 174 1.85 -2.67 30.72
CA GLU A 174 2.54 -3.84 30.19
C GLU A 174 2.23 -4.01 28.70
N ALA A 175 3.19 -4.54 27.95
CA ALA A 175 3.01 -5.01 26.59
C ALA A 175 3.42 -6.48 26.51
N VAL A 176 2.47 -7.34 26.14
CA VAL A 176 2.76 -8.76 25.90
C VAL A 176 3.27 -8.92 24.49
N VAL A 177 4.49 -9.43 24.36
CA VAL A 177 5.09 -9.78 23.07
C VAL A 177 5.03 -11.28 22.90
N ASP A 178 4.25 -11.73 21.94
CA ASP A 178 4.17 -13.13 21.55
C ASP A 178 5.15 -13.38 20.39
N LEU A 179 6.04 -14.34 20.58
CA LEU A 179 7.04 -14.74 19.60
C LEU A 179 6.69 -16.14 19.10
N ASP A 180 6.10 -16.21 17.93
CA ASP A 180 5.77 -17.48 17.30
C ASP A 180 6.59 -17.67 16.00
N ALA A 181 6.97 -18.94 15.77
CA ALA A 181 7.65 -19.33 14.54
C ALA A 181 6.61 -19.54 13.42
N MET A 182 6.67 -18.74 12.39
CA MET A 182 5.79 -18.85 11.23
C MET A 182 6.53 -19.48 10.05
N GLY A 183 5.95 -20.55 9.49
CA GLY A 183 6.42 -21.16 8.25
C GLY A 183 5.75 -20.53 7.05
N HIS A 184 6.53 -19.95 6.15
CA HIS A 184 6.05 -19.49 4.85
C HIS A 184 6.56 -20.44 3.75
N ARG A 185 5.65 -21.01 2.99
CA ARG A 185 6.02 -21.78 1.80
C ARG A 185 6.71 -20.88 0.79
N LEU A 186 7.87 -21.32 0.34
CA LEU A 186 8.63 -20.59 -0.66
C LEU A 186 8.52 -21.30 -2.01
N HIS A 187 8.26 -20.53 -3.04
CA HIS A 187 8.22 -21.03 -4.41
C HIS A 187 9.53 -20.75 -5.14
N GLY A 188 10.09 -21.80 -5.76
CA GLY A 188 11.34 -21.71 -6.51
C GLY A 188 12.59 -21.70 -5.62
N LEU A 189 13.70 -21.24 -6.19
CA LEU A 189 15.02 -21.22 -5.55
C LEU A 189 15.30 -19.86 -4.92
N GLN A 190 14.64 -19.56 -3.81
CA GLN A 190 14.88 -18.32 -3.07
C GLN A 190 16.13 -18.47 -2.18
N GLU A 191 16.94 -17.42 -2.13
CA GLU A 191 18.10 -17.36 -1.26
C GLU A 191 17.66 -17.39 0.21
N GLY A 192 18.38 -18.15 1.04
CA GLY A 192 18.10 -18.27 2.46
C GLY A 192 16.96 -19.22 2.82
N ARG A 193 16.32 -19.90 1.85
CA ARG A 193 15.32 -20.91 2.15
C ARG A 193 15.92 -22.04 3.00
N ARG A 194 15.12 -22.53 3.95
CA ARG A 194 15.49 -23.66 4.80
C ARG A 194 14.35 -24.66 4.84
N PHE A 195 14.70 -25.94 4.86
CA PHE A 195 13.72 -27.00 5.05
C PHE A 195 13.12 -26.92 6.46
N ASN A 196 11.80 -26.90 6.55
CA ASN A 196 11.09 -26.96 7.81
C ASN A 196 10.55 -28.37 8.00
N ALA A 197 11.20 -29.16 8.86
CA ALA A 197 10.84 -30.54 9.10
C ALA A 197 9.46 -30.73 9.75
N TYR A 198 8.91 -29.71 10.39
CA TYR A 198 7.58 -29.78 11.00
C TYR A 198 6.47 -29.73 9.94
N TYR A 199 6.63 -28.91 8.91
CA TYR A 199 5.67 -28.78 7.82
C TYR A 199 6.06 -29.57 6.57
N ASP A 200 7.20 -30.28 6.58
CA ASP A 200 7.75 -31.05 5.45
C ASP A 200 7.84 -30.22 4.16
N ASP A 201 8.33 -28.97 4.29
CA ASP A 201 8.38 -28.01 3.17
C ASP A 201 9.60 -27.05 3.30
N TYR A 202 9.86 -26.26 2.23
CA TYR A 202 10.92 -25.25 2.17
C TYR A 202 10.38 -23.84 2.25
#